data_571676f1a28e851c470231e33eecb545
#
_entry.id   571676f1a28e851c470231e33eecb545
#
_cell.length_a   1.000
_cell.length_b   1.000
_cell.length_c   1.000
_cell.angle_alpha   90.00
_cell.angle_beta   90.00
_cell.angle_gamma   90.00
#
_symmetry.space_group_name_H-M   'P 1'
#
loop_
_entity.id
_entity.type
_entity.pdbx_description
1 polymer ?
#
loop_
_entity_poly.entity_id
_entity_poly.type
_entity_poly.pdbx_seq_one_letter_code
_entity_poly.pdbx_strand_id
1 'polypeptide(L)'
;MELTLNVHSEPPGFTVIEVGGEIDVYTAPKLKERLVSLVESGSYQLIVDMESVEFLDSTGLGVLVGGLKRVRAHEGGIDLVCTQSRILRIFRITGLNRVFSIYDTVPAALAAHDTPPADDAEALGHKRSSTERGHASPVPP
;
A
#
# COMPACT_ATOMS: atom_id res chain seq x y z
N MET A 1 3.71 -11.33 -21.75
CA MET A 1 3.80 -10.51 -20.55
C MET A 1 3.34 -11.30 -19.36
N GLU A 2 4.12 -11.24 -18.31
CA GLU A 2 3.85 -12.09 -17.17
C GLU A 2 3.70 -11.29 -15.91
N LEU A 3 2.87 -11.80 -15.03
CA LEU A 3 2.65 -11.25 -13.71
C LEU A 3 2.78 -12.38 -12.70
N THR A 4 3.61 -12.17 -11.68
CA THR A 4 3.71 -13.13 -10.58
C THR A 4 3.12 -12.50 -9.33
N LEU A 5 2.40 -13.29 -8.56
CA LEU A 5 1.76 -12.86 -7.31
C LEU A 5 2.04 -13.89 -6.24
N ASN A 6 2.61 -13.44 -5.12
CA ASN A 6 2.80 -14.28 -3.94
C ASN A 6 2.21 -13.54 -2.74
N VAL A 7 1.47 -14.25 -1.92
CA VAL A 7 0.79 -13.65 -0.79
C VAL A 7 1.23 -14.35 0.48
N HIS A 8 1.54 -13.56 1.51
CA HIS A 8 1.83 -14.11 2.82
C HIS A 8 1.37 -13.14 3.91
N SER A 9 1.21 -13.68 5.11
CA SER A 9 0.78 -12.89 6.26
C SER A 9 1.98 -12.39 7.04
N GLU A 10 1.86 -11.18 7.58
CA GLU A 10 2.85 -10.59 8.47
C GLU A 10 2.16 -10.11 9.73
N PRO A 11 2.57 -10.57 10.93
CA PRO A 11 1.95 -10.09 12.15
C PRO A 11 2.21 -8.58 12.30
N PRO A 12 1.31 -7.86 12.97
CA PRO A 12 0.15 -8.34 13.72
C PRO A 12 -1.14 -8.46 12.90
N GLY A 13 -1.17 -8.21 11.63
CA GLY A 13 -2.42 -8.32 10.90
C GLY A 13 -2.33 -7.79 9.49
N PHE A 14 -1.13 -7.86 8.92
CA PHE A 14 -0.90 -7.41 7.56
C PHE A 14 -0.83 -8.57 6.60
N THR A 15 -1.23 -8.32 5.37
CA THR A 15 -1.08 -9.27 4.27
C THR A 15 -0.20 -8.61 3.23
N VAL A 16 0.89 -9.29 2.87
CA VAL A 16 1.83 -8.80 1.87
C VAL A 16 1.55 -9.50 0.56
N ILE A 17 1.44 -8.72 -0.51
CA ILE A 17 1.27 -9.24 -1.86
C ILE A 17 2.53 -8.84 -2.63
N GLU A 18 3.37 -9.83 -2.93
CA GLU A 18 4.57 -9.61 -3.72
C GLU A 18 4.20 -9.70 -5.19
N VAL A 19 4.37 -8.60 -5.91
CA VAL A 19 4.00 -8.52 -7.32
C VAL A 19 5.28 -8.38 -8.13
N GLY A 20 5.41 -9.18 -9.18
CA GLY A 20 6.54 -9.09 -10.07
C GLY A 20 6.09 -9.13 -11.52
N GLY A 21 6.95 -8.60 -12.39
CA GLY A 21 6.71 -8.60 -13.82
C GLY A 21 6.02 -7.34 -14.30
N GLU A 22 5.03 -7.49 -15.13
CA GLU A 22 4.41 -6.36 -15.82
C GLU A 22 2.94 -6.26 -15.46
N ILE A 23 2.53 -5.06 -15.07
CA ILE A 23 1.12 -4.79 -14.75
C ILE A 23 0.56 -3.92 -15.88
N ASP A 24 -0.16 -4.56 -16.79
CA ASP A 24 -0.72 -3.91 -17.97
C ASP A 24 -2.18 -4.33 -18.15
N VAL A 25 -2.75 -3.95 -19.29
CA VAL A 25 -4.16 -4.21 -19.56
C VAL A 25 -4.48 -5.70 -19.55
N TYR A 26 -3.50 -6.56 -19.84
CA TYR A 26 -3.72 -8.01 -19.89
C TYR A 26 -3.54 -8.68 -18.53
N THR A 27 -2.65 -8.16 -17.70
CA THR A 27 -2.33 -8.77 -16.41
C THR A 27 -3.06 -8.11 -15.24
N ALA A 28 -3.45 -6.85 -15.38
CA ALA A 28 -4.12 -6.13 -14.31
C ALA A 28 -5.37 -6.85 -13.77
N PRO A 29 -6.18 -7.53 -14.61
CA PRO A 29 -7.32 -8.28 -14.07
C PRO A 29 -6.93 -9.35 -13.06
N LYS A 30 -5.76 -9.97 -13.23
CA LYS A 30 -5.28 -10.98 -12.31
C LYS A 30 -4.95 -10.36 -10.95
N LEU A 31 -4.31 -9.20 -10.96
CA LEU A 31 -4.02 -8.48 -9.72
C LEU A 31 -5.32 -8.03 -9.04
N LYS A 32 -6.26 -7.52 -9.81
CA LYS A 32 -7.55 -7.08 -9.28
C LYS A 32 -8.27 -8.24 -8.60
N GLU A 33 -8.31 -9.39 -9.27
CA GLU A 33 -8.99 -10.56 -8.75
C GLU A 33 -8.39 -10.98 -7.41
N ARG A 34 -7.05 -10.93 -7.31
CA ARG A 34 -6.39 -11.30 -6.06
C ARG A 34 -6.71 -10.30 -4.94
N LEU A 35 -6.69 -9.01 -5.25
CA LEU A 35 -7.01 -7.99 -4.24
C LEU A 35 -8.45 -8.14 -3.76
N VAL A 36 -9.40 -8.34 -4.68
CA VAL A 36 -10.79 -8.53 -4.32
C VAL A 36 -10.95 -9.76 -3.43
N SER A 37 -10.28 -10.85 -3.79
CA SER A 37 -10.35 -12.08 -3.03
C SER A 37 -9.83 -11.89 -1.60
N LEU A 38 -8.74 -11.15 -1.44
CA LEU A 38 -8.18 -10.89 -0.11
C LEU A 38 -9.14 -10.06 0.74
N VAL A 39 -9.75 -9.04 0.14
CA VAL A 39 -10.70 -8.21 0.87
C VAL A 39 -11.93 -9.04 1.27
N GLU A 40 -12.40 -9.90 0.38
CA GLU A 40 -13.55 -10.76 0.67
C GLU A 40 -13.25 -11.75 1.78
N SER A 41 -11.98 -12.11 1.97
CA SER A 41 -11.60 -13.02 3.04
C SER A 41 -11.27 -12.28 4.33
N GLY A 42 -11.40 -10.95 4.37
CA GLY A 42 -11.20 -10.19 5.59
C GLY A 42 -9.84 -9.56 5.75
N SER A 43 -9.02 -9.55 4.70
CA SER A 43 -7.69 -8.93 4.75
C SER A 43 -7.81 -7.46 4.32
N TYR A 44 -7.78 -6.56 5.29
CA TYR A 44 -8.00 -5.15 5.03
C TYR A 44 -6.74 -4.29 5.19
N GLN A 45 -5.66 -4.85 5.73
CA GLN A 45 -4.38 -4.14 5.86
C GLN A 45 -3.39 -4.80 4.91
N LEU A 46 -3.17 -4.16 3.77
CA LEU A 46 -2.40 -4.77 2.69
C LEU A 46 -1.12 -3.99 2.44
N ILE A 47 -0.06 -4.72 2.14
CA ILE A 47 1.20 -4.15 1.66
C ILE A 47 1.46 -4.77 0.31
N VAL A 48 1.54 -3.93 -0.73
CA VAL A 48 1.83 -4.41 -2.08
C VAL A 48 3.30 -4.15 -2.34
N ASP A 49 4.07 -5.22 -2.40
CA ASP A 49 5.50 -5.15 -2.65
C ASP A 49 5.74 -5.17 -4.16
N MET A 50 6.19 -4.06 -4.68
CA MET A 50 6.35 -3.84 -6.11
C MET A 50 7.81 -3.79 -6.54
N GLU A 51 8.73 -4.29 -5.71
CA GLU A 51 10.17 -4.22 -6.02
C GLU A 51 10.54 -4.99 -7.28
N SER A 52 9.75 -6.00 -7.63
CA SER A 52 10.00 -6.80 -8.83
C SER A 52 9.11 -6.41 -10.00
N VAL A 53 8.38 -5.31 -9.89
CA VAL A 53 7.55 -4.83 -11.00
C VAL A 53 8.44 -4.08 -11.99
N GLU A 54 8.34 -4.46 -13.25
CA GLU A 54 9.16 -3.88 -14.31
C GLU A 54 8.38 -2.89 -15.17
N PHE A 55 7.06 -2.98 -15.16
CA PHE A 55 6.21 -2.12 -15.97
C PHE A 55 4.86 -1.93 -15.26
N LEU A 56 4.36 -0.70 -15.34
CA LEU A 56 3.07 -0.36 -14.73
C LEU A 56 2.40 0.69 -15.59
N ASP A 57 1.19 0.40 -16.07
CA ASP A 57 0.43 1.39 -16.85
C ASP A 57 -0.79 1.87 -16.06
N SER A 58 -1.62 2.70 -16.71
CA SER A 58 -2.78 3.30 -16.05
C SER A 58 -3.81 2.26 -15.61
N THR A 59 -3.89 1.12 -16.30
CA THR A 59 -4.81 0.06 -15.91
C THR A 59 -4.40 -0.50 -14.55
N GLY A 60 -3.09 -0.74 -14.38
CA GLY A 60 -2.57 -1.21 -13.10
C GLY A 60 -2.77 -0.20 -11.98
N LEU A 61 -2.54 1.08 -12.28
CA LEU A 61 -2.78 2.12 -11.28
C LEU A 61 -4.25 2.12 -10.85
N GLY A 62 -5.17 1.95 -11.79
CA GLY A 62 -6.59 1.90 -11.49
C GLY A 62 -6.95 0.74 -10.58
N VAL A 63 -6.29 -0.41 -10.78
CA VAL A 63 -6.50 -1.58 -9.92
C VAL A 63 -6.06 -1.28 -8.49
N LEU A 64 -4.91 -0.63 -8.32
CA LEU A 64 -4.43 -0.29 -6.99
C LEU A 64 -5.36 0.71 -6.30
N VAL A 65 -5.82 1.72 -7.02
CA VAL A 65 -6.74 2.70 -6.46
C VAL A 65 -8.07 2.03 -6.09
N GLY A 66 -8.57 1.13 -6.94
CA GLY A 66 -9.79 0.39 -6.65
C GLY A 66 -9.65 -0.48 -5.40
N GLY A 67 -8.49 -1.11 -5.26
CA GLY A 67 -8.20 -1.91 -4.06
C GLY A 67 -8.18 -1.06 -2.81
N LEU A 68 -7.57 0.13 -2.90
CA LEU A 68 -7.53 1.05 -1.75
C LEU A 68 -8.94 1.46 -1.33
N LYS A 69 -9.80 1.75 -2.29
CA LYS A 69 -11.18 2.12 -1.96
C LYS A 69 -11.90 0.98 -1.26
N ARG A 70 -11.66 -0.25 -1.69
CA ARG A 70 -12.29 -1.41 -1.08
C ARG A 70 -11.86 -1.59 0.37
N VAL A 71 -10.56 -1.52 0.64
CA VAL A 71 -10.09 -1.73 2.02
C VAL A 71 -10.48 -0.55 2.91
N ARG A 72 -10.56 0.66 2.37
CA ARG A 72 -10.99 1.81 3.16
C ARG A 72 -12.44 1.70 3.62
N ALA A 73 -13.26 1.01 2.87
CA ALA A 73 -14.64 0.75 3.28
C ALA A 73 -14.70 -0.09 4.56
N HIS A 74 -13.59 -0.78 4.89
CA HIS A 74 -13.46 -1.58 6.09
C HIS A 74 -12.41 -0.98 7.05
N GLU A 75 -12.13 0.32 6.89
CA GLU A 75 -11.15 1.02 7.71
C GLU A 75 -9.74 0.47 7.58
N GLY A 76 -9.45 -0.13 6.42
CA GLY A 76 -8.13 -0.66 6.12
C GLY A 76 -7.32 0.29 5.27
N GLY A 77 -6.21 -0.21 4.76
CA GLY A 77 -5.33 0.58 3.92
C GLY A 77 -4.44 -0.29 3.06
N ILE A 78 -3.80 0.35 2.08
CA ILE A 78 -2.78 -0.27 1.25
C ILE A 78 -1.54 0.60 1.29
N ASP A 79 -0.42 -0.01 1.67
CA ASP A 79 0.89 0.61 1.53
C ASP A 79 1.63 -0.06 0.39
N LEU A 80 2.55 0.67 -0.21
CA LEU A 80 3.33 0.16 -1.32
C LEU A 80 4.80 0.10 -0.92
N VAL A 81 5.52 -0.87 -1.47
CA VAL A 81 6.97 -0.98 -1.32
C VAL A 81 7.56 -0.87 -2.72
N CYS A 82 8.40 0.14 -2.93
CA CYS A 82 9.00 0.38 -4.22
C CYS A 82 10.19 1.31 -4.10
N THR A 83 11.32 0.94 -4.71
CA THR A 83 12.50 1.80 -4.75
C THR A 83 12.89 2.14 -6.19
N GLN A 84 12.23 1.56 -7.18
CA GLN A 84 12.57 1.79 -8.58
C GLN A 84 12.14 3.19 -9.00
N SER A 85 13.10 4.01 -9.41
CA SER A 85 12.82 5.40 -9.73
C SER A 85 11.80 5.55 -10.85
N ARG A 86 11.81 4.63 -11.83
CA ARG A 86 10.87 4.69 -12.94
C ARG A 86 9.42 4.50 -12.48
N ILE A 87 9.20 3.57 -11.57
CA ILE A 87 7.84 3.32 -11.03
C ILE A 87 7.44 4.45 -10.09
N LEU A 88 8.37 4.88 -9.23
CA LEU A 88 8.09 6.00 -8.31
C LEU A 88 7.70 7.26 -9.07
N ARG A 89 8.32 7.48 -10.23
CA ARG A 89 8.01 8.63 -11.07
C ARG A 89 6.55 8.61 -11.54
N ILE A 90 6.04 7.42 -11.87
CA ILE A 90 4.66 7.29 -12.30
C ILE A 90 3.71 7.73 -11.18
N PHE A 91 3.99 7.30 -9.95
CA PHE A 91 3.17 7.70 -8.81
C PHE A 91 3.27 9.21 -8.55
N ARG A 92 4.45 9.77 -8.74
CA ARG A 92 4.66 11.20 -8.54
C ARG A 92 3.93 12.03 -9.60
N ILE A 93 4.05 11.65 -10.87
CA ILE A 93 3.42 12.37 -11.97
C ILE A 93 1.90 12.34 -11.87
N THR A 94 1.35 11.21 -11.43
CA THR A 94 -0.11 11.06 -11.30
C THR A 94 -0.65 11.62 -9.99
N GLY A 95 0.23 12.02 -9.07
CA GLY A 95 -0.18 12.50 -7.76
C GLY A 95 -0.54 11.37 -6.80
N LEU A 96 -0.42 10.12 -7.21
CA LEU A 96 -0.81 8.99 -6.37
C LEU A 96 0.16 8.74 -5.23
N ASN A 97 1.35 9.35 -5.27
CA ASN A 97 2.26 9.30 -4.14
C ASN A 97 1.69 10.04 -2.90
N ARG A 98 0.63 10.83 -3.09
CA ARG A 98 -0.08 11.47 -1.97
C ARG A 98 -1.22 10.60 -1.46
N VAL A 99 -1.62 9.61 -2.25
CA VAL A 99 -2.73 8.72 -1.93
C VAL A 99 -2.22 7.47 -1.24
N PHE A 100 -1.06 6.96 -1.68
CA PHE A 100 -0.43 5.78 -1.11
C PHE A 100 0.82 6.17 -0.35
N SER A 101 1.04 5.54 0.81
CA SER A 101 2.33 5.61 1.49
C SER A 101 3.25 4.61 0.84
N ILE A 102 4.45 5.05 0.46
CA ILE A 102 5.41 4.22 -0.25
C ILE A 102 6.66 4.09 0.60
N TYR A 103 7.09 2.86 0.80
CA TYR A 103 8.25 2.54 1.65
C TYR A 103 9.31 1.82 0.85
N ASP A 104 10.55 1.82 1.37
CA ASP A 104 11.66 1.18 0.69
C ASP A 104 11.65 -0.33 0.85
N THR A 105 11.11 -0.83 1.95
CA THR A 105 11.08 -2.26 2.25
C THR A 105 9.80 -2.62 2.97
N VAL A 106 9.47 -3.91 2.95
CA VAL A 106 8.32 -4.41 3.72
C VAL A 106 8.52 -4.18 5.22
N PRO A 107 9.69 -4.46 5.81
CA PRO A 107 9.89 -4.13 7.23
C PRO A 107 9.68 -2.66 7.55
N ALA A 108 10.08 -1.75 6.66
CA ALA A 108 9.85 -0.32 6.89
C ALA A 108 8.36 0.00 6.90
N ALA A 109 7.58 -0.61 6.01
CA ALA A 109 6.14 -0.41 5.98
C ALA A 109 5.50 -0.92 7.27
N LEU A 110 5.92 -2.10 7.71
CA LEU A 110 5.38 -2.67 8.95
C LEU A 110 5.74 -1.81 10.15
N ALA A 111 6.98 -1.31 10.19
CA ALA A 111 7.44 -0.49 11.30
C ALA A 111 6.65 0.82 11.40
N ALA A 112 6.20 1.36 10.28
CA ALA A 112 5.44 2.59 10.28
C ALA A 112 4.10 2.43 11.00
N HIS A 113 3.56 1.22 11.03
CA HIS A 113 2.29 0.92 11.70
C HIS A 113 2.49 0.38 13.10
N ASP A 114 3.74 0.15 13.51
CA ASP A 114 4.06 -0.37 14.83
C ASP A 114 4.43 0.73 15.80
N THR A 115 4.22 1.99 15.40
CA THR A 115 4.52 3.13 16.24
C THR A 115 3.52 3.19 17.39
N PRO A 116 3.98 3.29 18.65
CA PRO A 116 3.05 3.42 19.76
C PRO A 116 2.23 4.69 19.63
N PRO A 117 0.99 4.71 20.15
CA PRO A 117 0.23 5.94 20.12
C PRO A 117 1.03 7.03 20.82
N ALA A 118 1.05 8.17 20.20
CA ALA A 118 1.78 9.30 20.75
C ALA A 118 1.10 9.74 22.02
N ASP A 119 1.66 9.45 22.99
CA ASP A 119 1.12 9.86 24.25
C ASP A 119 1.80 11.03 24.72
N ASP A 120 2.00 10.11 23.83
CA ASP A 120 2.59 10.33 23.63
C ASP A 120 2.83 10.97 23.17
N ALA A 121 2.62 11.32 23.19
CA ALA A 121 2.89 11.56 22.62
C ALA A 121 2.77 12.20 22.41
N GLU A 122 2.64 12.58 22.68
CA GLU A 122 2.66 12.84 22.44
C GLU A 122 2.89 13.24 22.06
N ALA A 123 3.05 13.68 22.61
CA ALA A 123 3.42 13.76 22.26
C ALA A 123 3.70 14.20 21.43
N LEU A 124 3.72 14.72 21.61
CA LEU A 124 3.99 14.93 20.74
C LEU A 124 3.68 15.28 19.77
N GLY A 125 3.64 15.68 20.00
CA GLY A 125 3.37 15.87 19.14
C GLY A 125 3.02 16.06 18.18
N HIS A 126 2.98 16.07 18.73
CA HIS A 126 2.81 16.07 17.75
C HIS A 126 2.46 16.12 16.77
N LYS A 127 2.39 16.34 16.50
CA LYS A 127 2.36 16.28 15.55
C LYS A 127 1.87 16.04 14.74
N ARG A 128 1.89 16.33 14.99
CA ARG A 128 1.77 16.13 14.07
C ARG A 128 1.12 15.82 13.53
N SER A 129 1.03 16.19 13.96
CA SER A 129 0.95 15.85 13.29
C SER A 129 0.37 15.49 12.88
N SER A 130 0.28 15.81 13.17
CA SER A 130 0.14 15.39 12.61
C SER A 130 -0.49 15.10 12.28
N THR A 131 -0.48 15.42 12.59
CA THR A 131 -0.65 14.99 12.24
C THR A 131 -1.18 14.66 12.09
N GLU A 132 -1.14 14.77 12.08
CA GLU A 132 -1.18 14.40 11.89
C GLU A 132 -1.67 13.92 11.61
N ARG A 133 -1.64 14.30 11.88
CA ARG A 133 -1.72 13.83 11.65
C ARG A 133 -2.12 13.29 11.27
N GLY A 134 -2.13 13.89 11.87
CA GLY A 134 -2.16 13.32 11.50
C GLY A 134 -2.33 12.87 11.23
N HIS A 135 -2.28 12.59 11.36
CA HIS A 135 -2.10 12.05 11.12
C HIS A 135 -2.40 11.72 10.99
N ALA A 136 -2.67 12.52 10.94
CA ALA A 136 -2.57 11.88 10.85
C ALA A 136 -2.79 11.56 11.01
N SER A 137 -3.13 11.60 11.30
CA SER A 137 -3.22 10.86 11.40
C SER A 137 -3.45 10.53 11.63
N PRO A 138 -3.53 10.73 11.26
CA PRO A 138 -3.74 9.97 11.54
C PRO A 138 -3.99 9.61 11.90
N VAL A 139 -4.36 9.96 11.92
CA VAL A 139 -4.56 9.18 12.19
C VAL A 139 -4.88 8.74 12.47
N PRO A 140 -5.07 8.96 12.68
CA PRO A 140 -5.41 8.28 13.03
C PRO A 140 -5.67 7.90 13.12
N PRO A 141 -5.59 8.31 13.34
CA PRO A 141 -5.81 7.79 13.53
C PRO A 141 -5.94 7.45 13.49
#